data_d82b90700b0d82ec7c91f03af6a89b4c
#
_entry.id   d82b90700b0d82ec7c91f03af6a89b4c
#
_cell.length_a   1.000
_cell.length_b   1.000
_cell.length_c   1.000
_cell.angle_alpha   90.00
_cell.angle_beta   90.00
_cell.angle_gamma   90.00
#
_symmetry.space_group_name_H-M   'P 1'
#
loop_
_entity.id
_entity.type
_entity.pdbx_description
1 polymer ?
#
loop_
_entity_poly.entity_id
_entity_poly.type
_entity_poly.pdbx_seq_one_letter_code
_entity_poly.pdbx_strand_id
1 'polypeptide(L)'
;MQDLKQQLESLIDGDVSDSQEELERASHDASLFEIVPEVVVAPKSAEDVAKLVEFVAKHKSEHPNLSLTARSAGTCMSGGAVNESIIVDMNKYLTDIGEVEGDEITTQPGAFYRDFEPKTLKHGKLMPSYPASREICTVGGMVNNNSGGEKSLEYGKTEDFVRELEVVFADGNTYTVKPLNKQELDAKMAQGDFEGNLYKELYELIEANYDAIKSAKPNVSKDSTGYHLWNVWDRETEVFDLTKLIAGAQGTLGFVTNIRFGLVPSATHKGTLVVFLRDLDDLGQIINDVLKHKPATFEGFDNYTLMLSFKLFFFFRKTLGWWGMMKLGLQLLPDAFKLMRGIPKMVLLIEFDGETQEEVSERVHNMREALRPYGHEALFEENETEAKSRKFWIMRRQSFQILRKKVKDKHTAPFIDDLVVPPEHLPEFLPEVREIINKYELLATIAGHMGDGNFHIIPLMEIEKQSERDKLEPAMKEVNELVLSYGGSLSGEHNDGLIRGPWIKQMYGADMFGIFKEVKHIFDADNIFNPHKKTDATWEYAKEHIRQEF
;
A
#
# COMPACT_ATOMS: atom_id res chain seq x y z
N MET A 1 -2.77 32.18 10.11
CA MET A 1 -2.89 32.56 11.55
C MET A 1 -1.62 33.29 11.95
N GLN A 2 -1.70 34.47 12.60
CA GLN A 2 -0.46 35.10 13.07
C GLN A 2 0.19 34.16 14.08
N ASP A 3 1.42 33.72 13.76
CA ASP A 3 2.28 32.91 14.63
C ASP A 3 1.72 31.53 15.05
N LEU A 4 1.26 30.75 14.05
CA LEU A 4 0.79 29.37 14.26
C LEU A 4 1.85 28.52 14.99
N LYS A 5 3.12 28.64 14.58
CA LYS A 5 4.24 27.92 15.20
C LYS A 5 4.32 28.16 16.71
N GLN A 6 4.32 29.43 17.14
CA GLN A 6 4.47 29.78 18.56
C GLN A 6 3.29 29.27 19.41
N GLN A 7 2.08 29.26 18.86
CA GLN A 7 0.91 28.69 19.52
C GLN A 7 1.08 27.17 19.71
N LEU A 8 1.53 26.46 18.67
CA LEU A 8 1.75 25.02 18.74
C LEU A 8 2.93 24.66 19.66
N GLU A 9 4.03 25.43 19.66
CA GLU A 9 5.16 25.26 20.60
C GLU A 9 4.74 25.40 22.07
N SER A 10 3.73 26.22 22.36
CA SER A 10 3.20 26.37 23.72
C SER A 10 2.17 25.30 24.11
N LEU A 11 1.66 24.54 23.12
CA LEU A 11 0.56 23.61 23.29
C LEU A 11 1.03 22.17 23.57
N ILE A 12 2.09 21.72 22.90
CA ILE A 12 2.58 20.34 22.94
C ILE A 12 3.99 20.26 23.51
N ASP A 13 4.34 19.10 24.06
CA ASP A 13 5.70 18.79 24.51
C ASP A 13 6.62 18.35 23.35
N GLY A 14 6.03 18.08 22.19
CA GLY A 14 6.71 17.70 20.96
C GLY A 14 7.45 18.85 20.28
N ASP A 15 8.11 18.56 19.15
CA ASP A 15 8.81 19.58 18.39
C ASP A 15 7.87 20.24 17.37
N VAL A 16 8.07 21.54 17.14
CA VAL A 16 7.37 22.32 16.11
C VAL A 16 8.41 23.02 15.25
N SER A 17 8.32 22.90 13.94
CA SER A 17 9.28 23.48 13.01
C SER A 17 8.61 24.08 11.78
N ASP A 18 9.05 25.29 11.43
CA ASP A 18 8.79 25.97 10.16
C ASP A 18 10.10 26.22 9.38
N SER A 19 11.17 25.50 9.74
CA SER A 19 12.44 25.61 9.03
C SER A 19 12.30 25.12 7.60
N GLN A 20 12.95 25.79 6.65
CA GLN A 20 12.90 25.42 5.23
C GLN A 20 13.27 23.97 5.00
N GLU A 21 14.26 23.43 5.73
CA GLU A 21 14.68 22.03 5.62
C GLU A 21 13.55 21.04 5.98
N GLU A 22 12.83 21.31 7.11
CA GLU A 22 11.73 20.45 7.54
C GLU A 22 10.49 20.59 6.66
N LEU A 23 10.16 21.81 6.21
CA LEU A 23 9.06 22.02 5.27
C LEU A 23 9.33 21.34 3.93
N GLU A 24 10.56 21.46 3.38
CA GLU A 24 10.97 20.79 2.16
C GLU A 24 10.92 19.26 2.32
N ARG A 25 11.42 18.70 3.43
CA ARG A 25 11.33 17.27 3.74
C ARG A 25 9.88 16.78 3.80
N ALA A 26 8.98 17.58 4.30
CA ALA A 26 7.56 17.23 4.46
C ALA A 26 6.70 17.52 3.22
N SER A 27 7.19 18.34 2.28
CA SER A 27 6.43 18.79 1.12
C SER A 27 6.17 17.68 0.08
N HIS A 28 6.93 16.59 0.10
CA HIS A 28 6.81 15.51 -0.87
C HIS A 28 6.91 14.14 -0.22
N ASP A 29 6.30 13.15 -0.84
CA ASP A 29 6.43 11.72 -0.54
C ASP A 29 7.00 10.95 -1.75
N ALA A 30 6.67 9.67 -1.93
CA ALA A 30 7.12 8.91 -3.09
C ALA A 30 6.21 9.07 -4.33
N SER A 31 5.21 9.93 -4.28
CA SER A 31 4.28 10.24 -5.37
C SER A 31 4.80 11.33 -6.31
N LEU A 32 3.91 11.79 -7.19
CA LEU A 32 4.14 12.91 -8.13
C LEU A 32 3.97 14.29 -7.50
N PHE A 33 3.48 14.37 -6.26
CA PHE A 33 2.98 15.62 -5.70
C PHE A 33 4.01 16.31 -4.81
N GLU A 34 3.91 17.63 -4.77
CA GLU A 34 4.64 18.50 -3.87
C GLU A 34 3.71 19.56 -3.31
N ILE A 35 3.54 19.56 -1.97
CA ILE A 35 2.72 20.52 -1.25
C ILE A 35 3.51 20.96 -0.01
N VAL A 36 3.95 22.22 0.00
CA VAL A 36 4.71 22.76 1.13
C VAL A 36 3.76 23.06 2.28
N PRO A 37 3.93 22.42 3.45
CA PRO A 37 3.09 22.69 4.61
C PRO A 37 3.43 24.03 5.26
N GLU A 38 2.50 24.56 6.05
CA GLU A 38 2.74 25.76 6.87
C GLU A 38 3.69 25.46 8.05
N VAL A 39 3.55 24.27 8.67
CA VAL A 39 4.36 23.83 9.80
C VAL A 39 4.42 22.30 9.89
N VAL A 40 5.52 21.80 10.44
CA VAL A 40 5.70 20.38 10.79
C VAL A 40 5.77 20.24 12.31
N VAL A 41 4.97 19.33 12.86
CA VAL A 41 4.97 19.00 14.28
C VAL A 41 5.34 17.53 14.49
N ALA A 42 6.12 17.24 15.54
CA ALA A 42 6.48 15.88 15.93
C ALA A 42 6.01 15.64 17.37
N PRO A 43 4.81 15.05 17.58
CA PRO A 43 4.26 14.80 18.90
C PRO A 43 5.07 13.75 19.65
N LYS A 44 5.20 13.88 20.98
CA LYS A 44 5.86 12.91 21.86
C LYS A 44 4.91 11.87 22.42
N SER A 45 3.62 12.15 22.40
CA SER A 45 2.62 11.28 23.01
C SER A 45 1.26 11.37 22.30
N ALA A 46 0.35 10.47 22.61
CA ALA A 46 -1.06 10.56 22.20
C ALA A 46 -1.73 11.84 22.75
N GLU A 47 -1.31 12.33 23.92
CA GLU A 47 -1.81 13.58 24.51
C GLU A 47 -1.43 14.80 23.67
N ASP A 48 -0.20 14.85 23.14
CA ASP A 48 0.19 15.90 22.20
C ASP A 48 -0.69 15.88 20.93
N VAL A 49 -0.98 14.69 20.39
CA VAL A 49 -1.88 14.53 19.23
C VAL A 49 -3.30 15.02 19.58
N ALA A 50 -3.82 14.65 20.76
CA ALA A 50 -5.12 15.09 21.26
C ALA A 50 -5.22 16.62 21.34
N LYS A 51 -4.21 17.27 21.92
CA LYS A 51 -4.14 18.74 22.00
C LYS A 51 -4.11 19.41 20.62
N LEU A 52 -3.38 18.83 19.65
CA LEU A 52 -3.36 19.34 18.28
C LEU A 52 -4.75 19.26 17.64
N VAL A 53 -5.47 18.14 17.83
CA VAL A 53 -6.82 17.94 17.30
C VAL A 53 -7.78 18.96 17.92
N GLU A 54 -7.80 19.11 19.25
CA GLU A 54 -8.63 20.11 19.95
C GLU A 54 -8.33 21.54 19.46
N PHE A 55 -7.05 21.85 19.28
CA PHE A 55 -6.63 23.16 18.79
C PHE A 55 -7.20 23.44 17.39
N VAL A 56 -7.03 22.49 16.46
CA VAL A 56 -7.51 22.67 15.09
C VAL A 56 -9.04 22.71 15.05
N ALA A 57 -9.74 21.83 15.74
CA ALA A 57 -11.19 21.84 15.83
C ALA A 57 -11.73 23.18 16.36
N LYS A 58 -11.12 23.72 17.40
CA LYS A 58 -11.50 25.02 17.99
C LYS A 58 -11.34 26.21 17.04
N HIS A 59 -10.29 26.20 16.21
CA HIS A 59 -9.95 27.34 15.35
C HIS A 59 -10.40 27.17 13.90
N LYS A 60 -10.98 26.02 13.54
CA LYS A 60 -11.38 25.67 12.17
C LYS A 60 -12.37 26.66 11.56
N SER A 61 -13.35 27.13 12.34
CA SER A 61 -14.35 28.09 11.85
C SER A 61 -13.78 29.45 11.46
N GLU A 62 -12.70 29.90 12.16
CA GLU A 62 -12.01 31.16 11.86
C GLU A 62 -10.92 30.98 10.79
N HIS A 63 -10.37 29.78 10.67
CA HIS A 63 -9.30 29.41 9.74
C HIS A 63 -9.70 28.13 8.94
N PRO A 64 -10.54 28.26 7.91
CA PRO A 64 -11.08 27.09 7.18
C PRO A 64 -10.04 26.14 6.57
N ASN A 65 -8.85 26.63 6.24
CA ASN A 65 -7.76 25.83 5.70
C ASN A 65 -6.93 25.10 6.76
N LEU A 66 -7.13 25.41 8.05
CA LEU A 66 -6.40 24.76 9.13
C LEU A 66 -6.77 23.26 9.20
N SER A 67 -5.78 22.40 9.15
CA SER A 67 -5.97 20.94 9.13
C SER A 67 -4.73 20.19 9.60
N LEU A 68 -4.92 18.92 9.91
CA LEU A 68 -3.86 18.01 10.37
C LEU A 68 -3.70 16.87 9.37
N THR A 69 -2.49 16.59 8.95
CA THR A 69 -2.18 15.44 8.10
C THR A 69 -1.13 14.58 8.77
N ALA A 70 -1.49 13.33 9.07
CA ALA A 70 -0.55 12.35 9.61
C ALA A 70 0.50 11.98 8.56
N ARG A 71 1.77 12.01 8.96
CA ARG A 71 2.89 11.59 8.13
C ARG A 71 3.72 10.53 8.83
N SER A 72 3.89 9.43 8.15
CA SER A 72 4.85 8.38 8.49
C SER A 72 6.18 8.61 7.75
N ALA A 73 6.81 7.56 7.26
CA ALA A 73 8.12 7.65 6.58
C ALA A 73 8.09 8.32 5.18
N GLY A 74 6.95 8.79 4.71
CA GLY A 74 6.84 9.44 3.38
C GLY A 74 7.05 8.48 2.21
N THR A 75 6.78 7.19 2.40
CA THR A 75 6.90 6.16 1.36
C THR A 75 5.63 6.00 0.52
N CYS A 76 4.58 6.78 0.80
CA CYS A 76 3.31 6.77 0.08
C CYS A 76 3.52 7.16 -1.39
N MET A 77 2.96 6.37 -2.31
CA MET A 77 3.07 6.61 -3.76
C MET A 77 1.85 7.31 -4.35
N SER A 78 0.88 7.64 -3.50
CA SER A 78 -0.40 8.24 -3.93
C SER A 78 -0.59 9.71 -3.50
N GLY A 79 0.35 10.30 -2.74
CA GLY A 79 0.20 11.65 -2.21
C GLY A 79 -0.70 11.72 -0.97
N GLY A 80 -0.79 10.64 -0.20
CA GLY A 80 -1.62 10.57 1.02
C GLY A 80 -1.05 11.31 2.22
N ALA A 81 0.26 11.61 2.23
CA ALA A 81 0.99 12.14 3.39
C ALA A 81 1.49 13.58 3.21
N VAL A 82 0.94 14.33 2.25
CA VAL A 82 1.30 15.72 1.95
C VAL A 82 0.07 16.61 1.98
N ASN A 83 0.22 17.81 2.52
CA ASN A 83 -0.85 18.82 2.60
C ASN A 83 -0.29 20.20 2.96
N GLU A 84 -1.14 21.27 2.88
CA GLU A 84 -0.76 22.67 3.02
C GLU A 84 -0.61 23.16 4.46
N SER A 85 -1.35 22.58 5.41
CA SER A 85 -1.46 23.09 6.77
C SER A 85 -0.44 22.45 7.72
N ILE A 86 -0.88 21.71 8.73
CA ILE A 86 -0.02 21.10 9.74
C ILE A 86 0.29 19.66 9.35
N ILE A 87 1.56 19.34 9.10
CA ILE A 87 2.01 17.96 8.97
C ILE A 87 2.43 17.43 10.33
N VAL A 88 1.84 16.30 10.73
CA VAL A 88 2.12 15.64 12.02
C VAL A 88 3.04 14.45 11.75
N ASP A 89 4.34 14.62 12.05
CA ASP A 89 5.37 13.60 11.88
C ASP A 89 5.32 12.58 13.03
N MET A 90 4.76 11.42 12.76
CA MET A 90 4.59 10.35 13.75
C MET A 90 5.87 9.53 13.98
N ASN A 91 6.93 9.75 13.19
CA ASN A 91 8.13 8.89 13.22
C ASN A 91 9.14 9.26 14.28
N LYS A 92 9.13 10.50 14.75
CA LYS A 92 10.26 11.01 15.55
C LYS A 92 10.26 10.45 16.96
N TYR A 93 9.11 10.32 17.59
CA TYR A 93 8.99 9.96 19.01
C TYR A 93 8.07 8.76 19.27
N LEU A 94 7.04 8.55 18.45
CA LEU A 94 6.06 7.47 18.64
C LEU A 94 6.57 6.16 17.99
N THR A 95 7.69 5.62 18.51
CA THR A 95 8.46 4.54 17.88
C THR A 95 8.59 3.28 18.73
N ASP A 96 7.93 3.21 19.88
CA ASP A 96 8.03 2.08 20.78
C ASP A 96 7.47 0.78 20.16
N ILE A 97 8.21 -0.31 20.38
CA ILE A 97 7.82 -1.67 19.99
C ILE A 97 7.80 -2.51 21.27
N GLY A 98 6.62 -2.98 21.65
CA GLY A 98 6.39 -3.83 22.82
C GLY A 98 7.01 -5.22 22.70
N GLU A 99 6.74 -6.08 23.65
CA GLU A 99 7.13 -7.49 23.61
C GLU A 99 6.05 -8.33 22.92
N VAL A 100 6.44 -9.49 22.39
CA VAL A 100 5.50 -10.45 21.80
C VAL A 100 4.79 -11.19 22.94
N GLU A 101 3.46 -11.12 22.97
CA GLU A 101 2.60 -11.78 23.94
C GLU A 101 1.69 -12.80 23.23
N GLY A 102 2.07 -14.08 23.28
CA GLY A 102 1.37 -15.12 22.51
C GLY A 102 1.53 -14.92 21.01
N ASP A 103 0.44 -14.61 20.33
CA ASP A 103 0.39 -14.33 18.89
C ASP A 103 0.10 -12.85 18.59
N GLU A 104 0.44 -11.96 19.53
CA GLU A 104 0.18 -10.52 19.38
C GLU A 104 1.40 -9.68 19.80
N ILE A 105 1.45 -8.44 19.32
CA ILE A 105 2.43 -7.43 19.70
C ILE A 105 1.81 -6.05 19.62
N THR A 106 2.12 -5.20 20.61
CA THR A 106 1.70 -3.80 20.60
C THR A 106 2.86 -2.91 20.16
N THR A 107 2.59 -1.88 19.35
CA THR A 107 3.61 -0.97 18.82
C THR A 107 3.03 0.40 18.52
N GLN A 108 3.87 1.42 18.57
CA GLN A 108 3.53 2.77 18.15
C GLN A 108 3.68 2.98 16.63
N PRO A 109 2.93 3.90 16.02
CA PRO A 109 2.80 4.05 14.57
C PRO A 109 4.10 4.45 13.85
N GLY A 110 5.01 5.15 14.52
CA GLY A 110 6.30 5.59 13.98
C GLY A 110 7.37 4.50 13.95
N ALA A 111 7.13 3.33 14.54
CA ALA A 111 8.06 2.21 14.52
C ALA A 111 8.30 1.73 13.08
N PHE A 112 9.57 1.63 12.65
CA PHE A 112 9.91 1.10 11.34
C PHE A 112 9.71 -0.42 11.31
N TYR A 113 9.14 -0.93 10.21
CA TYR A 113 8.93 -2.37 10.06
C TYR A 113 10.25 -3.17 10.11
N ARG A 114 11.35 -2.64 9.59
CA ARG A 114 12.70 -3.24 9.68
C ARG A 114 13.22 -3.44 11.11
N ASP A 115 12.70 -2.66 12.09
CA ASP A 115 13.05 -2.76 13.51
C ASP A 115 12.02 -3.65 14.25
N PHE A 116 10.78 -3.64 13.80
CA PHE A 116 9.67 -4.46 14.29
C PHE A 116 9.83 -5.95 13.94
N GLU A 117 10.09 -6.28 12.67
CA GLU A 117 10.17 -7.65 12.16
C GLU A 117 11.22 -8.53 12.89
N PRO A 118 12.47 -8.07 13.13
CA PRO A 118 13.45 -8.86 13.87
C PRO A 118 12.99 -9.21 15.29
N LYS A 119 12.15 -8.36 15.91
CA LYS A 119 11.60 -8.60 17.24
C LYS A 119 10.59 -9.76 17.22
N THR A 120 9.70 -9.79 16.26
CA THR A 120 8.72 -10.88 16.09
C THR A 120 9.37 -12.19 15.66
N LEU A 121 10.36 -12.13 14.74
CA LEU A 121 11.10 -13.31 14.24
C LEU A 121 11.90 -14.02 15.34
N LYS A 122 12.38 -13.34 16.38
CA LYS A 122 13.02 -13.97 17.56
C LYS A 122 12.07 -14.94 18.28
N HIS A 123 10.77 -14.74 18.15
CA HIS A 123 9.72 -15.59 18.71
C HIS A 123 9.13 -16.57 17.67
N GLY A 124 9.75 -16.69 16.49
CA GLY A 124 9.24 -17.51 15.39
C GLY A 124 7.91 -17.01 14.83
N LYS A 125 7.64 -15.69 14.95
CA LYS A 125 6.41 -15.04 14.50
C LYS A 125 6.70 -13.99 13.43
N LEU A 126 5.68 -13.71 12.60
CA LEU A 126 5.74 -12.75 11.50
C LEU A 126 4.42 -11.97 11.43
N MET A 127 4.49 -10.67 11.14
CA MET A 127 3.39 -9.88 10.63
C MET A 127 3.53 -9.86 9.10
N PRO A 128 2.71 -10.63 8.33
CA PRO A 128 3.06 -11.00 6.96
C PRO A 128 2.64 -9.98 5.90
N SER A 129 1.74 -9.04 6.18
CA SER A 129 1.21 -8.10 5.19
C SER A 129 2.11 -6.86 4.98
N TYR A 130 3.42 -7.05 4.98
CA TYR A 130 4.38 -5.97 4.76
C TYR A 130 4.50 -5.58 3.28
N PRO A 131 4.62 -4.28 2.97
CA PRO A 131 4.80 -3.79 1.60
C PRO A 131 6.24 -3.99 1.09
N ALA A 132 6.44 -3.80 -0.21
CA ALA A 132 7.79 -3.84 -0.81
C ALA A 132 8.76 -2.81 -0.19
N SER A 133 8.23 -1.75 0.41
CA SER A 133 8.99 -0.71 1.13
C SER A 133 9.35 -1.08 2.58
N ARG A 134 9.25 -2.34 3.00
CA ARG A 134 9.43 -2.84 4.37
C ARG A 134 10.68 -2.31 5.10
N GLU A 135 11.76 -2.06 4.36
CA GLU A 135 13.01 -1.53 4.93
C GLU A 135 12.93 -0.05 5.34
N ILE A 136 11.95 0.68 4.84
CA ILE A 136 11.85 2.14 5.01
C ILE A 136 10.45 2.63 5.41
N CYS A 137 9.43 1.76 5.44
CA CYS A 137 8.09 2.12 5.90
C CYS A 137 7.96 1.97 7.43
N THR A 138 6.92 2.59 8.00
CA THR A 138 6.53 2.41 9.40
C THR A 138 5.22 1.66 9.51
N VAL A 139 4.99 1.03 10.67
CA VAL A 139 3.79 0.22 10.91
C VAL A 139 2.50 1.05 10.88
N GLY A 140 2.54 2.31 11.33
CA GLY A 140 1.40 3.22 11.23
C GLY A 140 1.03 3.57 9.79
N GLY A 141 2.05 3.71 8.90
CA GLY A 141 1.83 3.87 7.47
C GLY A 141 1.21 2.60 6.85
N MET A 142 1.63 1.41 7.31
CA MET A 142 1.03 0.14 6.86
C MET A 142 -0.46 0.06 7.22
N VAL A 143 -0.84 0.42 8.45
CA VAL A 143 -2.26 0.46 8.87
C VAL A 143 -3.04 1.47 8.04
N ASN A 144 -2.56 2.71 7.95
CA ASN A 144 -3.32 3.78 7.29
C ASN A 144 -3.46 3.61 5.78
N ASN A 145 -2.56 2.88 5.12
CA ASN A 145 -2.69 2.49 3.71
C ASN A 145 -3.42 1.16 3.52
N ASN A 146 -3.70 0.41 4.59
CA ASN A 146 -4.09 -1.00 4.49
C ASN A 146 -3.14 -1.74 3.57
N SER A 147 -1.85 -1.71 3.89
CA SER A 147 -0.79 -2.20 3.02
C SER A 147 -0.92 -3.70 2.75
N GLY A 148 -0.47 -4.08 1.58
CA GLY A 148 -0.24 -5.45 1.17
C GLY A 148 1.18 -5.61 0.62
N GLY A 149 1.49 -6.76 0.06
CA GLY A 149 2.78 -7.06 -0.54
C GLY A 149 2.86 -8.49 -1.05
N GLU A 150 4.07 -9.00 -1.15
CA GLU A 150 4.37 -10.33 -1.72
C GLU A 150 3.71 -11.50 -0.98
N LYS A 151 3.38 -11.36 0.31
CA LYS A 151 2.74 -12.40 1.14
C LYS A 151 1.22 -12.25 1.25
N SER A 152 0.63 -11.21 0.66
CA SER A 152 -0.82 -10.97 0.76
C SER A 152 -1.64 -12.06 0.09
N LEU A 153 -1.09 -12.78 -0.90
CA LEU A 153 -1.76 -13.89 -1.56
C LEU A 153 -2.16 -15.00 -0.58
N GLU A 154 -1.28 -15.31 0.38
CA GLU A 154 -1.51 -16.34 1.40
C GLU A 154 -2.22 -15.78 2.64
N TYR A 155 -1.85 -14.57 3.08
CA TYR A 155 -2.19 -14.08 4.41
C TYR A 155 -3.19 -12.93 4.41
N GLY A 156 -3.48 -12.30 3.27
CA GLY A 156 -4.32 -11.10 3.22
C GLY A 156 -3.55 -9.80 3.48
N LYS A 157 -4.28 -8.78 3.90
CA LYS A 157 -3.79 -7.41 4.03
C LYS A 157 -3.61 -6.99 5.50
N THR A 158 -3.10 -5.77 5.73
CA THR A 158 -2.85 -5.26 7.08
C THR A 158 -4.10 -5.25 7.95
N GLU A 159 -5.29 -4.94 7.41
CA GLU A 159 -6.55 -4.97 8.15
C GLU A 159 -6.86 -6.33 8.79
N ASP A 160 -6.36 -7.43 8.23
CA ASP A 160 -6.58 -8.78 8.76
C ASP A 160 -5.76 -9.08 10.02
N PHE A 161 -4.74 -8.26 10.27
CA PHE A 161 -3.82 -8.41 11.39
C PHE A 161 -4.00 -7.36 12.49
N VAL A 162 -4.76 -6.30 12.27
CA VAL A 162 -5.08 -5.32 13.30
C VAL A 162 -6.07 -5.94 14.29
N ARG A 163 -5.71 -5.96 15.57
CA ARG A 163 -6.54 -6.46 16.68
C ARG A 163 -7.16 -5.35 17.50
N GLU A 164 -6.41 -4.27 17.69
CA GLU A 164 -6.81 -3.11 18.46
C GLU A 164 -6.04 -1.89 18.01
N LEU A 165 -6.65 -0.72 18.06
CA LEU A 165 -6.04 0.58 17.80
C LEU A 165 -6.35 1.54 18.95
N GLU A 166 -5.40 2.39 19.32
CA GLU A 166 -5.71 3.64 19.99
C GLU A 166 -5.80 4.74 18.94
N VAL A 167 -6.91 5.49 18.94
CA VAL A 167 -7.20 6.51 17.93
C VAL A 167 -7.64 7.79 18.61
N VAL A 168 -7.07 8.91 18.20
CA VAL A 168 -7.57 10.25 18.56
C VAL A 168 -8.58 10.68 17.50
N PHE A 169 -9.85 10.87 17.90
CA PHE A 169 -10.92 11.34 17.03
C PHE A 169 -11.08 12.87 17.06
N ALA A 170 -12.05 13.37 16.29
CA ALA A 170 -12.22 14.81 16.06
C ALA A 170 -12.59 15.63 17.31
N ASP A 171 -13.06 14.99 18.37
CA ASP A 171 -13.32 15.61 19.66
C ASP A 171 -12.05 15.80 20.53
N GLY A 172 -10.88 15.37 20.03
CA GLY A 172 -9.60 15.47 20.74
C GLY A 172 -9.38 14.39 21.79
N ASN A 173 -10.28 13.42 21.95
CA ASN A 173 -10.10 12.35 22.92
C ASN A 173 -9.48 11.10 22.27
N THR A 174 -8.75 10.32 23.09
CA THR A 174 -8.15 9.03 22.68
C THR A 174 -9.10 7.89 23.05
N TYR A 175 -9.37 7.03 22.07
CA TYR A 175 -10.26 5.89 22.23
C TYR A 175 -9.59 4.58 21.83
N THR A 176 -9.98 3.49 22.51
CA THR A 176 -9.58 2.14 22.14
C THR A 176 -10.61 1.54 21.20
N VAL A 177 -10.18 1.25 19.98
CA VAL A 177 -11.00 0.68 18.91
C VAL A 177 -10.62 -0.79 18.72
N LYS A 178 -11.60 -1.69 18.84
CA LYS A 178 -11.44 -3.14 18.67
C LYS A 178 -12.75 -3.77 18.20
N PRO A 179 -12.74 -5.04 17.74
CA PRO A 179 -13.97 -5.78 17.44
C PRO A 179 -14.89 -5.85 18.66
N LEU A 180 -16.18 -5.57 18.46
CA LEU A 180 -17.22 -5.63 19.48
C LEU A 180 -18.28 -6.66 19.07
N ASN A 181 -18.70 -7.52 20.00
CA ASN A 181 -19.91 -8.29 19.80
C ASN A 181 -21.15 -7.41 19.95
N LYS A 182 -22.35 -7.94 19.60
CA LYS A 182 -23.58 -7.15 19.60
C LYS A 182 -23.91 -6.52 20.96
N GLN A 183 -23.66 -7.23 22.08
CA GLN A 183 -23.91 -6.69 23.42
C GLN A 183 -22.95 -5.53 23.77
N GLU A 184 -21.68 -5.67 23.43
CA GLU A 184 -20.68 -4.60 23.60
C GLU A 184 -20.98 -3.40 22.72
N LEU A 185 -21.41 -3.62 21.46
CA LEU A 185 -21.84 -2.57 20.54
C LEU A 185 -23.05 -1.81 21.09
N ASP A 186 -24.08 -2.51 21.58
CA ASP A 186 -25.27 -1.89 22.16
C ASP A 186 -24.92 -1.04 23.39
N ALA A 187 -24.02 -1.52 24.24
CA ALA A 187 -23.52 -0.77 25.38
C ALA A 187 -22.72 0.47 24.95
N LYS A 188 -21.91 0.35 23.90
CA LYS A 188 -21.13 1.45 23.32
C LYS A 188 -22.06 2.53 22.78
N MET A 189 -23.06 2.19 21.97
CA MET A 189 -24.03 3.12 21.40
C MET A 189 -24.90 3.83 22.46
N ALA A 190 -25.06 3.23 23.64
CA ALA A 190 -25.82 3.79 24.75
C ALA A 190 -25.04 4.78 25.63
N GLN A 191 -23.74 5.01 25.40
CA GLN A 191 -22.91 5.92 26.21
C GLN A 191 -23.36 7.38 26.14
N GLY A 192 -23.88 7.84 24.98
CA GLY A 192 -24.40 9.19 24.80
C GLY A 192 -23.32 10.28 24.72
N ASP A 193 -22.06 9.91 24.62
CA ASP A 193 -20.93 10.77 24.35
C ASP A 193 -20.53 10.76 22.85
N PHE A 194 -19.42 11.40 22.51
CA PHE A 194 -18.95 11.46 21.13
C PHE A 194 -18.73 10.06 20.54
N GLU A 195 -18.01 9.20 21.27
CA GLU A 195 -17.70 7.85 20.79
C GLU A 195 -18.99 7.01 20.62
N GLY A 196 -19.89 7.04 21.61
CA GLY A 196 -21.18 6.33 21.52
C GLY A 196 -22.04 6.77 20.35
N ASN A 197 -22.11 8.08 20.10
CA ASN A 197 -22.84 8.63 18.94
C ASN A 197 -22.20 8.21 17.62
N LEU A 198 -20.85 8.25 17.51
CA LEU A 198 -20.11 7.80 16.33
C LEU A 198 -20.44 6.34 15.97
N TYR A 199 -20.36 5.43 16.97
CA TYR A 199 -20.69 4.02 16.76
C TYR A 199 -22.16 3.83 16.37
N LYS A 200 -23.07 4.60 16.96
CA LYS A 200 -24.50 4.53 16.67
C LYS A 200 -24.80 5.01 15.24
N GLU A 201 -24.34 6.18 14.87
CA GLU A 201 -24.59 6.75 13.54
C GLU A 201 -23.99 5.88 12.43
N LEU A 202 -22.75 5.37 12.63
CA LEU A 202 -22.11 4.47 11.69
C LEU A 202 -22.87 3.13 11.58
N TYR A 203 -23.30 2.53 12.70
CA TYR A 203 -24.09 1.30 12.69
C TYR A 203 -25.42 1.50 11.95
N GLU A 204 -26.15 2.58 12.25
CA GLU A 204 -27.41 2.92 11.60
C GLU A 204 -27.21 3.15 10.08
N LEU A 205 -26.14 3.84 9.68
CA LEU A 205 -25.78 4.04 8.26
C LEU A 205 -25.52 2.71 7.55
N ILE A 206 -24.71 1.82 8.16
CA ILE A 206 -24.37 0.52 7.57
C ILE A 206 -25.62 -0.37 7.50
N GLU A 207 -26.44 -0.43 8.55
CA GLU A 207 -27.67 -1.23 8.57
C GLU A 207 -28.68 -0.77 7.52
N ALA A 208 -28.86 0.54 7.37
CA ALA A 208 -29.76 1.12 6.37
C ALA A 208 -29.33 0.81 4.92
N ASN A 209 -28.03 0.59 4.70
CA ASN A 209 -27.45 0.39 3.36
C ASN A 209 -26.73 -0.96 3.21
N TYR A 210 -27.04 -1.94 4.07
CA TYR A 210 -26.25 -3.17 4.23
C TYR A 210 -25.98 -3.91 2.91
N ASP A 211 -27.04 -4.19 2.14
CA ASP A 211 -26.93 -4.95 0.89
C ASP A 211 -26.14 -4.17 -0.18
N ALA A 212 -26.34 -2.86 -0.26
CA ALA A 212 -25.58 -1.99 -1.17
C ALA A 212 -24.09 -1.98 -0.80
N ILE A 213 -23.77 -1.86 0.49
CA ILE A 213 -22.38 -1.89 1.00
C ILE A 213 -21.73 -3.25 0.72
N LYS A 214 -22.41 -4.36 1.02
CA LYS A 214 -21.85 -5.71 0.78
C LYS A 214 -21.62 -5.98 -0.70
N SER A 215 -22.53 -5.53 -1.57
CA SER A 215 -22.41 -5.71 -3.03
C SER A 215 -21.38 -4.79 -3.68
N ALA A 216 -20.99 -3.70 -3.00
CA ALA A 216 -19.96 -2.78 -3.48
C ALA A 216 -18.53 -3.32 -3.31
N LYS A 217 -18.34 -4.37 -2.51
CA LYS A 217 -17.02 -5.00 -2.33
C LYS A 217 -16.50 -5.51 -3.67
N PRO A 218 -15.34 -5.04 -4.15
CA PRO A 218 -14.74 -5.56 -5.38
C PRO A 218 -14.41 -7.05 -5.25
N ASN A 219 -14.61 -7.80 -6.33
CA ASN A 219 -14.29 -9.24 -6.36
C ASN A 219 -12.82 -9.47 -6.74
N VAL A 220 -11.92 -8.91 -5.94
CA VAL A 220 -10.47 -9.05 -6.07
C VAL A 220 -9.85 -9.40 -4.71
N SER A 221 -8.67 -9.98 -4.72
CA SER A 221 -7.95 -10.35 -3.47
C SER A 221 -7.35 -9.15 -2.76
N LYS A 222 -6.99 -8.10 -3.50
CA LYS A 222 -6.43 -6.85 -2.97
C LYS A 222 -7.29 -5.66 -3.38
N ASP A 223 -7.68 -4.87 -2.40
CA ASP A 223 -8.32 -3.57 -2.59
C ASP A 223 -7.91 -2.64 -1.44
N SER A 224 -7.65 -1.37 -1.76
CA SER A 224 -7.40 -0.30 -0.77
C SER A 224 -8.17 0.97 -1.10
N THR A 225 -9.07 0.92 -2.10
CA THR A 225 -9.82 2.09 -2.56
C THR A 225 -11.04 2.38 -1.68
N GLY A 226 -11.26 3.65 -1.34
CA GLY A 226 -12.41 4.08 -0.56
C GLY A 226 -12.33 3.70 0.92
N TYR A 227 -13.48 3.44 1.53
CA TYR A 227 -13.64 2.98 2.90
C TYR A 227 -14.23 1.57 2.93
N HIS A 228 -13.59 0.62 3.60
CA HIS A 228 -13.96 -0.81 3.61
C HIS A 228 -15.16 -1.12 4.52
N LEU A 229 -16.29 -0.44 4.32
CA LEU A 229 -17.50 -0.59 5.12
C LEU A 229 -18.06 -2.01 5.12
N TRP A 230 -17.85 -2.77 4.04
CA TRP A 230 -18.29 -4.16 3.92
C TRP A 230 -17.62 -5.12 4.92
N ASN A 231 -16.51 -4.72 5.55
CA ASN A 231 -15.80 -5.48 6.57
C ASN A 231 -16.11 -5.03 8.01
N VAL A 232 -16.86 -3.92 8.21
CA VAL A 232 -17.11 -3.32 9.54
C VAL A 232 -18.18 -4.06 10.31
N TRP A 233 -19.31 -4.37 9.67
CA TRP A 233 -20.42 -5.07 10.32
C TRP A 233 -20.75 -6.37 9.61
N ASP A 234 -20.83 -7.45 10.38
CA ASP A 234 -21.23 -8.76 9.91
C ASP A 234 -22.45 -9.24 10.70
N ARG A 235 -23.60 -9.36 10.02
CA ARG A 235 -24.88 -9.81 10.59
C ARG A 235 -24.85 -11.29 11.00
N GLU A 236 -23.98 -12.12 10.40
CA GLU A 236 -23.93 -13.55 10.70
C GLU A 236 -23.18 -13.81 12.00
N THR A 237 -22.05 -13.15 12.19
CA THR A 237 -21.22 -13.27 13.40
C THR A 237 -21.62 -12.27 14.49
N GLU A 238 -22.44 -11.28 14.16
CA GLU A 238 -22.83 -10.16 15.02
C GLU A 238 -21.61 -9.41 15.60
N VAL A 239 -20.53 -9.28 14.79
CA VAL A 239 -19.33 -8.54 15.14
C VAL A 239 -19.28 -7.21 14.40
N PHE A 240 -19.04 -6.13 15.15
CA PHE A 240 -18.77 -4.79 14.64
C PHE A 240 -17.30 -4.46 14.85
N ASP A 241 -16.53 -4.37 13.76
CA ASP A 241 -15.08 -4.15 13.79
C ASP A 241 -14.69 -2.83 13.12
N LEU A 242 -14.61 -1.78 13.93
CA LEU A 242 -14.22 -0.45 13.45
C LEU A 242 -12.75 -0.39 13.03
N THR A 243 -11.89 -1.33 13.46
CA THR A 243 -10.48 -1.36 13.03
C THR A 243 -10.36 -1.55 11.51
N LYS A 244 -11.34 -2.26 10.89
CA LYS A 244 -11.42 -2.48 9.44
C LYS A 244 -11.64 -1.19 8.65
N LEU A 245 -12.30 -0.19 9.25
CA LEU A 245 -12.54 1.10 8.62
C LEU A 245 -11.36 2.05 8.79
N ILE A 246 -10.75 2.07 9.98
CA ILE A 246 -9.57 2.90 10.27
C ILE A 246 -8.36 2.42 9.46
N ALA A 247 -8.21 1.10 9.30
CA ALA A 247 -7.21 0.53 8.39
C ALA A 247 -7.53 0.95 6.94
N GLY A 248 -6.60 1.66 6.31
CA GLY A 248 -6.79 2.18 4.95
C GLY A 248 -7.46 3.56 4.87
N ALA A 249 -7.81 4.19 5.98
CA ALA A 249 -8.42 5.52 5.98
C ALA A 249 -7.45 6.66 5.63
N GLN A 250 -6.16 6.41 5.53
CA GLN A 250 -5.11 7.43 5.25
C GLN A 250 -5.16 8.64 6.20
N GLY A 251 -5.50 8.42 7.47
CA GLY A 251 -5.60 9.49 8.47
C GLY A 251 -6.74 10.49 8.22
N THR A 252 -7.76 10.13 7.43
CA THR A 252 -8.92 11.00 7.19
C THR A 252 -10.02 10.85 8.25
N LEU A 253 -9.95 9.83 9.11
CA LEU A 253 -10.96 9.52 10.13
C LEU A 253 -10.44 9.67 11.56
N GLY A 254 -9.15 9.96 11.75
CA GLY A 254 -8.50 10.12 13.06
C GLY A 254 -7.02 9.78 13.01
N PHE A 255 -6.34 9.96 14.16
CA PHE A 255 -4.91 9.68 14.32
C PHE A 255 -4.69 8.40 15.11
N VAL A 256 -4.07 7.40 14.50
CA VAL A 256 -3.66 6.18 15.18
C VAL A 256 -2.41 6.44 16.01
N THR A 257 -2.47 6.21 17.32
CA THR A 257 -1.37 6.45 18.26
C THR A 257 -0.76 5.17 18.84
N ASN A 258 -1.50 4.05 18.78
CA ASN A 258 -1.01 2.74 19.17
C ASN A 258 -1.72 1.64 18.36
N ILE A 259 -1.02 0.52 18.14
CA ILE A 259 -1.48 -0.57 17.28
C ILE A 259 -1.17 -1.90 17.95
N ARG A 260 -2.16 -2.77 18.06
CA ARG A 260 -1.99 -4.17 18.44
C ARG A 260 -2.17 -5.05 17.21
N PHE A 261 -1.08 -5.72 16.81
CA PHE A 261 -1.09 -6.65 15.69
C PHE A 261 -1.19 -8.11 16.13
N GLY A 262 -1.97 -8.88 15.38
CA GLY A 262 -1.87 -10.32 15.35
C GLY A 262 -0.67 -10.78 14.50
N LEU A 263 -0.05 -11.88 14.90
CA LEU A 263 1.11 -12.47 14.26
C LEU A 263 0.81 -13.91 13.82
N VAL A 264 1.49 -14.37 12.77
CA VAL A 264 1.45 -15.77 12.31
C VAL A 264 2.79 -16.45 12.56
N PRO A 265 2.84 -17.80 12.63
CA PRO A 265 4.11 -18.52 12.62
C PRO A 265 4.94 -18.15 11.40
N SER A 266 6.25 -17.90 11.59
CA SER A 266 7.17 -17.65 10.48
C SER A 266 7.63 -18.98 9.88
N ALA A 267 7.48 -19.14 8.56
CA ALA A 267 7.99 -20.31 7.86
C ALA A 267 9.50 -20.41 7.98
N THR A 268 9.99 -21.63 8.22
CA THR A 268 11.43 -21.91 8.41
C THR A 268 12.14 -22.24 7.09
N HIS A 269 11.41 -22.74 6.10
CA HIS A 269 11.94 -23.16 4.80
C HIS A 269 11.15 -22.53 3.67
N LYS A 270 11.86 -22.17 2.59
CA LYS A 270 11.28 -21.56 1.39
C LYS A 270 11.90 -22.14 0.14
N GLY A 271 11.07 -22.37 -0.87
CA GLY A 271 11.53 -22.78 -2.20
C GLY A 271 10.78 -22.03 -3.28
N THR A 272 11.46 -21.76 -4.39
CA THR A 272 10.90 -20.96 -5.48
C THR A 272 11.05 -21.69 -6.81
N LEU A 273 9.95 -21.87 -7.53
CA LEU A 273 9.99 -22.20 -8.96
C LEU A 273 10.06 -20.90 -9.75
N VAL A 274 11.08 -20.78 -10.61
CA VAL A 274 11.20 -19.66 -11.55
C VAL A 274 10.79 -20.14 -12.93
N VAL A 275 9.87 -19.41 -13.57
CA VAL A 275 9.34 -19.73 -14.90
C VAL A 275 9.65 -18.57 -15.84
N PHE A 276 10.34 -18.88 -16.96
CA PHE A 276 10.67 -17.90 -18.00
C PHE A 276 9.73 -18.12 -19.19
N LEU A 277 8.73 -17.25 -19.37
CA LEU A 277 7.76 -17.34 -20.45
C LEU A 277 8.26 -16.60 -21.70
N ARG A 278 8.20 -17.25 -22.86
CA ARG A 278 8.60 -16.68 -24.15
C ARG A 278 7.46 -15.96 -24.86
N ASP A 279 6.24 -16.37 -24.61
CA ASP A 279 5.01 -15.66 -24.96
C ASP A 279 4.04 -15.66 -23.76
N LEU A 280 2.89 -15.04 -23.94
CA LEU A 280 1.89 -14.87 -22.87
C LEU A 280 0.57 -15.58 -23.21
N ASP A 281 0.54 -16.38 -24.28
CA ASP A 281 -0.71 -16.99 -24.78
C ASP A 281 -1.34 -17.93 -23.74
N ASP A 282 -0.50 -18.68 -23.00
CA ASP A 282 -0.94 -19.61 -21.95
C ASP A 282 -0.95 -18.96 -20.54
N LEU A 283 -0.66 -17.65 -20.40
CA LEU A 283 -0.47 -17.02 -19.10
C LEU A 283 -1.67 -17.22 -18.15
N GLY A 284 -2.90 -17.10 -18.62
CA GLY A 284 -4.09 -17.27 -17.79
C GLY A 284 -4.26 -18.69 -17.27
N GLN A 285 -3.96 -19.69 -18.11
CA GLN A 285 -4.02 -21.09 -17.72
C GLN A 285 -2.92 -21.40 -16.70
N ILE A 286 -1.72 -20.86 -16.92
CA ILE A 286 -0.59 -20.96 -15.97
C ILE A 286 -0.97 -20.35 -14.62
N ILE A 287 -1.56 -19.15 -14.60
CA ILE A 287 -1.99 -18.48 -13.36
C ILE A 287 -3.02 -19.36 -12.62
N ASN A 288 -4.05 -19.83 -13.32
CA ASN A 288 -5.07 -20.68 -12.72
C ASN A 288 -4.49 -21.99 -12.16
N ASP A 289 -3.55 -22.61 -12.86
CA ASP A 289 -2.91 -23.83 -12.39
C ASP A 289 -2.00 -23.57 -11.19
N VAL A 290 -1.26 -22.47 -11.19
CA VAL A 290 -0.43 -22.04 -10.04
C VAL A 290 -1.30 -21.82 -8.80
N LEU A 291 -2.42 -21.09 -8.91
CA LEU A 291 -3.30 -20.77 -7.79
C LEU A 291 -3.93 -22.01 -7.13
N LYS A 292 -4.19 -23.08 -7.89
CA LYS A 292 -4.66 -24.37 -7.34
C LYS A 292 -3.68 -25.00 -6.36
N HIS A 293 -2.38 -24.73 -6.52
CA HIS A 293 -1.31 -25.22 -5.65
C HIS A 293 -1.06 -24.33 -4.40
N LYS A 294 -1.82 -23.22 -4.25
CA LYS A 294 -1.77 -22.32 -3.10
C LYS A 294 -0.33 -21.90 -2.75
N PRO A 295 0.38 -21.20 -3.63
CA PRO A 295 1.70 -20.68 -3.32
C PRO A 295 1.61 -19.59 -2.26
N ALA A 296 2.65 -19.44 -1.45
CA ALA A 296 2.78 -18.36 -0.47
C ALA A 296 2.98 -17.00 -1.16
N THR A 297 3.63 -17.03 -2.34
CA THR A 297 3.88 -15.81 -3.13
C THR A 297 3.88 -16.17 -4.61
N PHE A 298 3.26 -15.31 -5.44
CA PHE A 298 3.29 -15.47 -6.89
C PHE A 298 3.51 -14.12 -7.57
N GLU A 299 4.78 -13.86 -7.93
CA GLU A 299 5.26 -12.61 -8.50
C GLU A 299 5.58 -12.73 -9.99
N GLY A 300 5.56 -11.60 -10.69
CA GLY A 300 5.99 -11.55 -12.07
C GLY A 300 6.60 -10.20 -12.45
N PHE A 301 7.45 -10.22 -13.48
CA PHE A 301 8.00 -9.02 -14.09
C PHE A 301 8.31 -9.23 -15.57
N ASP A 302 8.18 -8.16 -16.36
CA ASP A 302 8.34 -8.18 -17.80
C ASP A 302 9.81 -8.18 -18.25
N ASN A 303 10.03 -8.36 -19.55
CA ASN A 303 11.36 -8.36 -20.16
C ASN A 303 12.07 -6.99 -20.05
N TYR A 304 11.34 -5.89 -19.99
CA TYR A 304 11.95 -4.57 -19.80
C TYR A 304 12.60 -4.47 -18.42
N THR A 305 11.92 -4.94 -17.39
CA THR A 305 12.44 -5.04 -16.03
C THR A 305 13.67 -5.95 -15.98
N LEU A 306 13.62 -7.10 -16.65
CA LEU A 306 14.76 -8.03 -16.74
C LEU A 306 15.96 -7.38 -17.43
N MET A 307 15.77 -6.77 -18.61
CA MET A 307 16.84 -6.10 -19.35
C MET A 307 17.43 -4.93 -18.58
N LEU A 308 16.60 -4.16 -17.88
CA LEU A 308 17.04 -3.05 -17.05
C LEU A 308 17.94 -3.56 -15.91
N SER A 309 17.57 -4.67 -15.27
CA SER A 309 18.37 -5.30 -14.22
C SER A 309 19.77 -5.71 -14.73
N PHE A 310 19.88 -6.21 -15.96
CA PHE A 310 21.17 -6.53 -16.59
C PHE A 310 21.98 -5.27 -16.94
N LYS A 311 21.35 -4.26 -17.57
CA LYS A 311 22.03 -3.00 -17.89
C LYS A 311 22.55 -2.27 -16.67
N LEU A 312 21.87 -2.42 -15.56
CA LEU A 312 22.17 -1.73 -14.31
C LEU A 312 22.88 -2.65 -13.29
N PHE A 313 23.36 -3.82 -13.74
CA PHE A 313 24.05 -4.81 -12.91
C PHE A 313 25.15 -4.20 -12.00
N PHE A 314 25.96 -3.28 -12.53
CA PHE A 314 27.02 -2.62 -11.75
C PHE A 314 26.52 -1.73 -10.61
N PHE A 315 25.21 -1.39 -10.60
CA PHE A 315 24.60 -0.62 -9.51
C PHE A 315 24.41 -1.43 -8.23
N PHE A 316 24.19 -2.72 -8.37
CA PHE A 316 24.09 -3.63 -7.22
C PHE A 316 25.37 -3.65 -6.37
N ARG A 317 26.50 -3.11 -6.90
CA ARG A 317 27.75 -2.97 -6.15
C ARG A 317 27.58 -2.14 -4.88
N LYS A 318 26.72 -1.11 -4.87
CA LYS A 318 26.53 -0.25 -3.69
C LYS A 318 25.79 -1.00 -2.57
N THR A 319 24.90 -1.92 -2.94
CA THR A 319 24.09 -2.72 -1.99
C THR A 319 24.77 -4.03 -1.60
N LEU A 320 25.45 -4.70 -2.54
CA LEU A 320 26.04 -6.04 -2.35
C LEU A 320 27.54 -6.04 -2.09
N GLY A 321 28.20 -4.90 -2.31
CA GLY A 321 29.66 -4.81 -2.28
C GLY A 321 30.33 -5.57 -3.45
N TRP A 322 31.67 -5.50 -3.54
CA TRP A 322 32.41 -6.10 -4.65
C TRP A 322 32.35 -7.65 -4.66
N TRP A 323 32.41 -8.27 -3.49
CA TRP A 323 32.30 -9.73 -3.34
C TRP A 323 30.90 -10.26 -3.63
N GLY A 324 29.88 -9.55 -3.18
CA GLY A 324 28.48 -9.87 -3.49
C GLY A 324 28.20 -9.79 -4.99
N MET A 325 28.80 -8.80 -5.68
CA MET A 325 28.70 -8.64 -7.13
C MET A 325 29.37 -9.78 -7.90
N MET A 326 30.58 -10.18 -7.50
CA MET A 326 31.25 -11.34 -8.10
C MET A 326 30.43 -12.62 -7.92
N LYS A 327 29.90 -12.86 -6.72
CA LYS A 327 29.05 -14.02 -6.43
C LYS A 327 27.76 -13.99 -7.28
N LEU A 328 27.08 -12.83 -7.35
CA LEU A 328 25.88 -12.64 -8.18
C LEU A 328 26.20 -12.85 -9.67
N GLY A 329 27.31 -12.30 -10.18
CA GLY A 329 27.74 -12.46 -11.57
C GLY A 329 28.00 -13.93 -11.93
N LEU A 330 28.69 -14.67 -11.06
CA LEU A 330 28.92 -16.11 -11.25
C LEU A 330 27.61 -16.92 -11.20
N GLN A 331 26.66 -16.54 -10.35
CA GLN A 331 25.35 -17.18 -10.26
C GLN A 331 24.44 -16.89 -11.46
N LEU A 332 24.63 -15.74 -12.14
CA LEU A 332 23.84 -15.35 -13.34
C LEU A 332 24.45 -15.89 -14.65
N LEU A 333 25.69 -16.36 -14.66
CA LEU A 333 26.31 -16.91 -15.86
C LEU A 333 25.52 -18.06 -16.53
N PRO A 334 24.99 -19.06 -15.80
CA PRO A 334 24.15 -20.11 -16.39
C PRO A 334 22.86 -19.56 -17.00
N ASP A 335 22.28 -18.51 -16.38
CA ASP A 335 21.03 -17.90 -16.83
C ASP A 335 21.25 -17.05 -18.08
N ALA A 336 22.41 -16.39 -18.21
CA ALA A 336 22.80 -15.69 -19.43
C ALA A 336 22.84 -16.65 -20.64
N PHE A 337 23.27 -17.90 -20.47
CA PHE A 337 23.21 -18.92 -21.54
C PHE A 337 21.78 -19.34 -21.87
N LYS A 338 20.86 -19.39 -20.89
CA LYS A 338 19.43 -19.64 -21.14
C LYS A 338 18.82 -18.49 -21.97
N LEU A 339 19.21 -17.24 -21.69
CA LEU A 339 18.78 -16.04 -22.41
C LEU A 339 19.30 -15.97 -23.87
N MET A 340 20.39 -16.67 -24.20
CA MET A 340 20.84 -16.82 -25.60
C MET A 340 19.82 -17.55 -26.49
N ARG A 341 18.85 -18.29 -25.91
CA ARG A 341 17.76 -18.94 -26.63
C ARG A 341 16.55 -18.02 -26.88
N GLY A 342 16.62 -16.76 -26.49
CA GLY A 342 15.58 -15.73 -26.59
C GLY A 342 15.32 -15.05 -25.25
N ILE A 343 15.02 -13.75 -25.28
CA ILE A 343 14.64 -13.00 -24.10
C ILE A 343 13.20 -13.37 -23.75
N PRO A 344 12.91 -13.85 -22.53
CA PRO A 344 11.55 -14.15 -22.11
C PRO A 344 10.71 -12.87 -22.10
N LYS A 345 9.43 -12.95 -22.44
CA LYS A 345 8.49 -11.83 -22.31
C LYS A 345 8.14 -11.54 -20.86
N MET A 346 8.14 -12.59 -20.01
CA MET A 346 7.85 -12.48 -18.59
C MET A 346 8.63 -13.52 -17.78
N VAL A 347 8.99 -13.16 -16.56
CA VAL A 347 9.56 -14.06 -15.54
C VAL A 347 8.58 -14.15 -14.38
N LEU A 348 8.21 -15.38 -14.01
CA LEU A 348 7.34 -15.66 -12.87
C LEU A 348 8.14 -16.27 -11.73
N LEU A 349 7.85 -15.85 -10.51
CA LEU A 349 8.43 -16.37 -9.26
C LEU A 349 7.29 -16.97 -8.43
N ILE A 350 7.31 -18.27 -8.23
CA ILE A 350 6.29 -19.02 -7.48
C ILE A 350 6.97 -19.57 -6.24
N GLU A 351 6.69 -18.99 -5.05
CA GLU A 351 7.32 -19.37 -3.80
C GLU A 351 6.36 -20.20 -2.93
N PHE A 352 6.90 -21.23 -2.33
CA PHE A 352 6.24 -22.07 -1.34
C PHE A 352 6.99 -21.96 0.00
N ASP A 353 6.24 -21.77 1.06
CA ASP A 353 6.69 -21.83 2.43
C ASP A 353 6.39 -23.22 3.03
N GLY A 354 7.18 -23.68 4.00
CA GLY A 354 6.96 -24.96 4.68
C GLY A 354 7.73 -25.08 5.97
N GLU A 355 7.40 -26.11 6.74
CA GLU A 355 8.08 -26.43 7.99
C GLU A 355 9.37 -27.22 7.79
N THR A 356 9.46 -27.98 6.69
CA THR A 356 10.65 -28.78 6.35
C THR A 356 11.11 -28.50 4.92
N GLN A 357 12.43 -28.76 4.68
CA GLN A 357 13.00 -28.59 3.35
C GLN A 357 12.44 -29.61 2.35
N GLU A 358 12.13 -30.81 2.81
CA GLU A 358 11.56 -31.89 2.00
C GLU A 358 10.16 -31.50 1.49
N GLU A 359 9.30 -30.98 2.37
CA GLU A 359 7.96 -30.49 2.02
C GLU A 359 8.03 -29.41 0.94
N VAL A 360 8.89 -28.43 1.12
CA VAL A 360 9.05 -27.31 0.19
C VAL A 360 9.58 -27.80 -1.15
N SER A 361 10.57 -28.71 -1.15
CA SER A 361 11.15 -29.27 -2.37
C SER A 361 10.09 -30.07 -3.16
N GLU A 362 9.25 -30.82 -2.46
CA GLU A 362 8.16 -31.57 -3.07
C GLU A 362 7.10 -30.61 -3.69
N ARG A 363 6.72 -29.54 -2.99
CA ARG A 363 5.78 -28.54 -3.51
C ARG A 363 6.31 -27.85 -4.78
N VAL A 364 7.59 -27.46 -4.79
CA VAL A 364 8.27 -26.86 -5.96
C VAL A 364 8.29 -27.85 -7.13
N HIS A 365 8.64 -29.12 -6.86
CA HIS A 365 8.66 -30.16 -7.88
C HIS A 365 7.27 -30.43 -8.46
N ASN A 366 6.25 -30.59 -7.60
CA ASN A 366 4.87 -30.81 -8.03
C ASN A 366 4.34 -29.64 -8.88
N MET A 367 4.69 -28.41 -8.52
CA MET A 367 4.35 -27.23 -9.30
C MET A 367 5.00 -27.26 -10.69
N ARG A 368 6.29 -27.62 -10.77
CA ARG A 368 6.96 -27.78 -12.05
C ARG A 368 6.28 -28.85 -12.94
N GLU A 369 5.94 -30.00 -12.36
CA GLU A 369 5.26 -31.07 -13.12
C GLU A 369 3.85 -30.64 -13.57
N ALA A 370 3.12 -29.87 -12.77
CA ALA A 370 1.82 -29.30 -13.15
C ALA A 370 1.95 -28.33 -14.34
N LEU A 371 3.05 -27.56 -14.42
CA LEU A 371 3.31 -26.63 -15.52
C LEU A 371 4.03 -27.27 -16.72
N ARG A 372 4.34 -28.57 -16.67
CA ARG A 372 5.03 -29.29 -17.74
C ARG A 372 4.34 -29.20 -19.12
N PRO A 373 3.00 -29.19 -19.24
CA PRO A 373 2.34 -28.98 -20.51
C PRO A 373 2.74 -27.71 -21.25
N TYR A 374 3.13 -26.67 -20.54
CA TYR A 374 3.57 -25.37 -21.07
C TYR A 374 5.08 -25.32 -21.39
N GLY A 375 5.81 -26.44 -21.28
CA GLY A 375 7.28 -26.50 -21.36
C GLY A 375 7.88 -26.15 -22.72
N HIS A 376 7.10 -26.10 -23.80
CA HIS A 376 7.58 -25.67 -25.11
C HIS A 376 7.77 -24.16 -25.23
N GLU A 377 7.00 -23.39 -24.43
CA GLU A 377 7.04 -21.92 -24.36
C GLU A 377 7.67 -21.39 -23.07
N ALA A 378 8.01 -22.28 -22.13
CA ALA A 378 8.55 -21.92 -20.82
C ALA A 378 9.85 -22.68 -20.51
N LEU A 379 10.74 -22.01 -19.77
CA LEU A 379 11.89 -22.64 -19.12
C LEU A 379 11.69 -22.58 -17.60
N PHE A 380 11.98 -23.68 -16.92
CA PHE A 380 11.80 -23.81 -15.47
C PHE A 380 13.13 -23.88 -14.74
N GLU A 381 13.21 -23.24 -13.57
CA GLU A 381 14.34 -23.35 -12.65
C GLU A 381 13.84 -23.58 -11.22
N GLU A 382 14.09 -24.79 -10.69
CA GLU A 382 13.78 -25.15 -9.32
C GLU A 382 14.85 -24.59 -8.36
N ASN A 383 14.44 -23.79 -7.42
CA ASN A 383 15.29 -23.25 -6.38
C ASN A 383 14.73 -23.70 -5.02
N GLU A 384 15.21 -24.84 -4.56
CA GLU A 384 14.76 -25.52 -3.34
C GLU A 384 15.10 -24.74 -2.05
N THR A 385 15.92 -23.71 -2.14
CA THR A 385 16.33 -22.90 -0.99
C THR A 385 16.29 -21.41 -1.32
N GLU A 386 16.01 -20.57 -0.35
CA GLU A 386 16.04 -19.12 -0.47
C GLU A 386 17.37 -18.60 -1.03
N ALA A 387 18.49 -19.23 -0.65
CA ALA A 387 19.81 -18.83 -1.13
C ALA A 387 19.97 -18.96 -2.65
N LYS A 388 19.34 -19.97 -3.28
CA LYS A 388 19.36 -20.17 -4.73
C LYS A 388 18.45 -19.17 -5.46
N SER A 389 17.25 -18.89 -4.93
CA SER A 389 16.28 -17.98 -5.54
C SER A 389 16.60 -16.50 -5.34
N ARG A 390 17.46 -16.17 -4.36
CA ARG A 390 17.77 -14.79 -3.94
C ARG A 390 18.13 -13.85 -5.08
N LYS A 391 18.81 -14.33 -6.12
CA LYS A 391 19.20 -13.53 -7.31
C LYS A 391 17.96 -12.95 -8.02
N PHE A 392 16.89 -13.73 -8.17
CA PHE A 392 15.65 -13.31 -8.85
C PHE A 392 14.84 -12.32 -7.99
N TRP A 393 14.80 -12.56 -6.68
CA TRP A 393 14.19 -11.64 -5.72
C TRP A 393 14.90 -10.28 -5.67
N ILE A 394 16.24 -10.27 -5.73
CA ILE A 394 17.00 -9.01 -5.84
C ILE A 394 16.62 -8.29 -7.14
N MET A 395 16.55 -8.99 -8.27
CA MET A 395 16.16 -8.39 -9.55
C MET A 395 14.75 -7.81 -9.48
N ARG A 396 13.77 -8.53 -8.91
CA ARG A 396 12.38 -8.07 -8.75
C ARG A 396 12.27 -6.85 -7.84
N ARG A 397 12.88 -6.89 -6.66
CA ARG A 397 12.73 -5.82 -5.64
C ARG A 397 13.56 -4.58 -5.96
N GLN A 398 14.76 -4.73 -6.53
CA GLN A 398 15.68 -3.60 -6.75
C GLN A 398 15.55 -2.94 -8.12
N SER A 399 15.00 -3.60 -9.13
CA SER A 399 14.77 -3.02 -10.45
C SER A 399 14.00 -1.70 -10.36
N PHE A 400 13.03 -1.64 -9.47
CA PHE A 400 12.23 -0.46 -9.20
C PHE A 400 13.03 0.73 -8.61
N GLN A 401 13.86 0.46 -7.59
CA GLN A 401 14.69 1.51 -6.97
C GLN A 401 15.74 2.05 -7.94
N ILE A 402 16.21 1.22 -8.86
CA ILE A 402 17.21 1.58 -9.85
C ILE A 402 16.59 2.44 -10.96
N LEU A 403 15.34 2.14 -11.35
CA LEU A 403 14.58 2.93 -12.30
C LEU A 403 14.49 4.40 -11.86
N ARG A 404 14.17 4.61 -10.59
CA ARG A 404 14.05 5.97 -9.99
C ARG A 404 15.33 6.78 -10.03
N LYS A 405 16.50 6.16 -10.12
CA LYS A 405 17.80 6.86 -9.93
C LYS A 405 18.56 7.13 -11.22
N LYS A 406 18.15 6.63 -12.40
CA LYS A 406 19.09 6.53 -13.53
C LYS A 406 18.62 6.81 -14.94
N VAL A 407 17.39 7.15 -15.13
CA VAL A 407 17.05 7.69 -16.46
C VAL A 407 17.27 9.19 -16.37
N LYS A 408 18.31 9.66 -17.03
CA LYS A 408 18.65 11.09 -17.09
C LYS A 408 17.45 11.84 -17.67
N ASP A 409 17.07 12.93 -17.04
CA ASP A 409 15.97 13.83 -17.44
C ASP A 409 14.56 13.18 -17.43
N LYS A 410 14.38 12.03 -16.74
CA LYS A 410 13.06 11.39 -16.56
C LYS A 410 12.86 10.94 -15.11
N HIS A 411 11.63 11.12 -14.61
CA HIS A 411 11.22 10.76 -13.26
C HIS A 411 10.14 9.67 -13.31
N THR A 412 10.04 8.90 -12.23
CA THR A 412 8.97 7.93 -12.09
C THR A 412 7.64 8.63 -11.83
N ALA A 413 6.62 8.27 -12.59
CA ALA A 413 5.28 8.84 -12.53
C ALA A 413 4.25 7.75 -12.21
N PRO A 414 4.01 7.41 -10.92
CA PRO A 414 3.14 6.29 -10.52
C PRO A 414 1.65 6.66 -10.59
N PHE A 415 1.17 7.15 -11.72
CA PHE A 415 -0.22 7.59 -11.88
C PHE A 415 -1.17 6.49 -12.40
N ILE A 416 -0.66 5.46 -13.06
CA ILE A 416 -1.38 4.26 -13.50
C ILE A 416 -0.81 3.00 -12.81
N ASP A 417 -0.36 3.20 -11.59
CA ASP A 417 0.26 2.17 -10.74
C ASP A 417 -0.78 1.48 -9.85
N ASP A 418 -0.45 0.28 -9.35
CA ASP A 418 -1.22 -0.44 -8.32
C ASP A 418 -2.62 -0.91 -8.76
N LEU A 419 -2.80 -1.18 -10.04
CA LEU A 419 -4.06 -1.66 -10.59
C LEU A 419 -4.30 -3.12 -10.19
N VAL A 420 -5.55 -3.49 -9.98
CA VAL A 420 -5.95 -4.88 -9.68
C VAL A 420 -7.06 -5.31 -10.61
N VAL A 421 -6.90 -6.48 -11.23
CA VAL A 421 -7.97 -7.17 -11.96
C VAL A 421 -8.01 -8.63 -11.52
N PRO A 422 -9.16 -9.33 -11.60
CA PRO A 422 -9.19 -10.76 -11.31
C PRO A 422 -8.13 -11.50 -12.13
N PRO A 423 -7.31 -12.38 -11.53
CA PRO A 423 -6.15 -12.98 -12.19
C PRO A 423 -6.48 -13.73 -13.49
N GLU A 424 -7.68 -14.29 -13.59
CA GLU A 424 -8.18 -14.97 -14.79
C GLU A 424 -8.29 -14.07 -16.02
N HIS A 425 -8.41 -12.75 -15.83
CA HIS A 425 -8.53 -11.77 -16.93
C HIS A 425 -7.19 -11.17 -17.37
N LEU A 426 -6.08 -11.57 -16.75
CA LEU A 426 -4.76 -11.03 -17.09
C LEU A 426 -4.34 -11.25 -18.55
N PRO A 427 -4.68 -12.39 -19.21
CA PRO A 427 -4.32 -12.60 -20.59
C PRO A 427 -4.89 -11.55 -21.54
N GLU A 428 -6.14 -11.13 -21.29
CA GLU A 428 -6.84 -10.12 -22.09
C GLU A 428 -6.43 -8.71 -21.65
N PHE A 429 -6.36 -8.46 -20.35
CA PHE A 429 -6.06 -7.15 -19.77
C PHE A 429 -4.65 -6.63 -20.12
N LEU A 430 -3.60 -7.48 -20.03
CA LEU A 430 -2.22 -7.04 -20.22
C LEU A 430 -1.94 -6.51 -21.64
N PRO A 431 -2.41 -7.13 -22.74
CA PRO A 431 -2.31 -6.55 -24.06
C PRO A 431 -3.03 -5.20 -24.19
N GLU A 432 -4.26 -5.08 -23.66
CA GLU A 432 -5.07 -3.86 -23.78
C GLU A 432 -4.45 -2.68 -23.00
N VAL A 433 -3.98 -2.92 -21.78
CA VAL A 433 -3.27 -1.86 -21.02
C VAL A 433 -1.96 -1.46 -21.72
N ARG A 434 -1.28 -2.42 -22.39
CA ARG A 434 -0.08 -2.13 -23.19
C ARG A 434 -0.41 -1.25 -24.40
N GLU A 435 -1.57 -1.42 -25.03
CA GLU A 435 -2.02 -0.55 -26.12
C GLU A 435 -2.23 0.89 -25.63
N ILE A 436 -2.83 1.10 -24.44
CA ILE A 436 -2.98 2.42 -23.83
C ILE A 436 -1.60 3.04 -23.55
N ILE A 437 -0.68 2.28 -22.94
CA ILE A 437 0.70 2.72 -22.68
C ILE A 437 1.38 3.19 -23.98
N ASN A 438 1.25 2.43 -25.05
CA ASN A 438 1.83 2.76 -26.36
C ASN A 438 1.14 3.98 -27.01
N LYS A 439 -0.19 4.09 -26.92
CA LYS A 439 -0.96 5.22 -27.44
C LYS A 439 -0.49 6.57 -26.88
N TYR A 440 -0.16 6.60 -25.58
CA TYR A 440 0.35 7.79 -24.89
C TYR A 440 1.88 7.91 -24.95
N GLU A 441 2.57 7.01 -25.68
CA GLU A 441 4.03 6.96 -25.80
C GLU A 441 4.74 6.90 -24.43
N LEU A 442 4.16 6.15 -23.47
CA LEU A 442 4.71 6.02 -22.14
C LEU A 442 5.78 4.92 -22.10
N LEU A 443 6.96 5.28 -21.61
CA LEU A 443 7.99 4.27 -21.29
C LEU A 443 7.72 3.70 -19.90
N ALA A 444 7.13 2.53 -19.82
CA ALA A 444 6.75 1.91 -18.54
C ALA A 444 7.27 0.48 -18.41
N THR A 445 7.57 0.08 -17.17
CA THR A 445 7.79 -1.32 -16.76
C THR A 445 6.50 -1.88 -16.16
N ILE A 446 6.29 -3.19 -16.31
CA ILE A 446 5.17 -3.91 -15.70
C ILE A 446 5.74 -5.00 -14.80
N ALA A 447 5.41 -4.92 -13.53
CA ALA A 447 5.72 -5.94 -12.55
C ALA A 447 4.58 -6.02 -11.54
N GLY A 448 4.42 -7.15 -10.82
CA GLY A 448 3.35 -7.21 -9.83
C GLY A 448 3.18 -8.57 -9.20
N HIS A 449 2.14 -8.63 -8.39
CA HIS A 449 1.67 -9.80 -7.65
C HIS A 449 0.69 -10.57 -8.54
N MET A 450 1.21 -11.49 -9.36
CA MET A 450 0.43 -12.22 -10.38
C MET A 450 -0.75 -12.97 -9.79
N GLY A 451 -0.54 -13.58 -8.61
CA GLY A 451 -1.60 -14.34 -7.93
C GLY A 451 -2.76 -13.48 -7.46
N ASP A 452 -2.51 -12.20 -7.21
CA ASP A 452 -3.51 -11.22 -6.81
C ASP A 452 -4.09 -10.43 -8.00
N GLY A 453 -3.54 -10.57 -9.19
CA GLY A 453 -3.88 -9.72 -10.33
C GLY A 453 -3.50 -8.24 -10.13
N ASN A 454 -2.56 -7.96 -9.21
CA ASN A 454 -2.15 -6.61 -8.84
C ASN A 454 -0.87 -6.21 -9.55
N PHE A 455 -0.92 -5.12 -10.32
CA PHE A 455 0.17 -4.67 -11.18
C PHE A 455 0.68 -3.29 -10.82
N HIS A 456 2.01 -3.17 -10.88
CA HIS A 456 2.74 -1.91 -10.78
C HIS A 456 3.22 -1.50 -12.17
N ILE A 457 2.51 -0.53 -12.76
CA ILE A 457 2.86 0.06 -14.04
C ILE A 457 3.39 1.46 -13.77
N ILE A 458 4.71 1.65 -13.94
CA ILE A 458 5.35 2.91 -13.57
C ILE A 458 6.00 3.52 -14.80
N PRO A 459 5.35 4.53 -15.38
CA PRO A 459 5.93 5.34 -16.45
C PRO A 459 7.12 6.15 -15.98
N LEU A 460 8.07 6.36 -16.91
CA LEU A 460 9.16 7.30 -16.81
C LEU A 460 8.85 8.50 -17.71
N MET A 461 8.70 9.68 -17.12
CA MET A 461 8.25 10.89 -17.79
C MET A 461 9.18 12.06 -17.53
N GLU A 462 9.27 12.97 -18.50
CA GLU A 462 9.88 14.30 -18.33
C GLU A 462 8.81 15.25 -17.77
N ILE A 463 8.44 15.01 -16.50
CA ILE A 463 7.25 15.61 -15.86
C ILE A 463 7.30 17.15 -15.79
N GLU A 464 8.49 17.74 -15.92
CA GLU A 464 8.70 19.18 -16.02
C GLU A 464 8.04 19.77 -17.28
N LYS A 465 7.86 18.94 -18.34
CA LYS A 465 7.23 19.37 -19.59
C LYS A 465 5.71 19.32 -19.48
N GLN A 466 5.05 20.42 -19.84
CA GLN A 466 3.58 20.49 -19.85
C GLN A 466 2.96 19.40 -20.74
N SER A 467 3.55 19.13 -21.92
CA SER A 467 3.09 18.09 -22.84
C SER A 467 3.11 16.68 -22.25
N GLU A 468 3.99 16.41 -21.29
CA GLU A 468 4.00 15.14 -20.56
C GLU A 468 2.92 15.12 -19.47
N ARG A 469 2.74 16.22 -18.73
CA ARG A 469 1.65 16.34 -17.75
C ARG A 469 0.26 16.24 -18.36
N ASP A 470 0.08 16.75 -19.57
CA ASP A 470 -1.19 16.69 -20.31
C ASP A 470 -1.62 15.25 -20.68
N LYS A 471 -0.70 14.28 -20.63
CA LYS A 471 -0.99 12.86 -20.85
C LYS A 471 -1.62 12.18 -19.61
N LEU A 472 -1.40 12.69 -18.41
CA LEU A 472 -1.76 12.02 -17.14
C LEU A 472 -3.27 11.73 -17.06
N GLU A 473 -4.09 12.77 -17.12
CA GLU A 473 -5.53 12.63 -16.95
C GLU A 473 -6.19 11.71 -18.00
N PRO A 474 -5.97 11.90 -19.32
CA PRO A 474 -6.60 11.05 -20.31
C PRO A 474 -6.11 9.60 -20.25
N ALA A 475 -4.82 9.35 -19.96
CA ALA A 475 -4.31 7.99 -19.81
C ALA A 475 -4.89 7.31 -18.55
N MET A 476 -5.00 8.04 -17.42
CA MET A 476 -5.64 7.53 -16.20
C MET A 476 -7.09 7.15 -16.44
N LYS A 477 -7.87 8.01 -17.11
CA LYS A 477 -9.29 7.73 -17.41
C LYS A 477 -9.44 6.44 -18.20
N GLU A 478 -8.68 6.27 -19.28
CA GLU A 478 -8.74 5.07 -20.12
C GLU A 478 -8.31 3.81 -19.36
N VAL A 479 -7.24 3.91 -18.56
CA VAL A 479 -6.77 2.78 -17.75
C VAL A 479 -7.79 2.43 -16.66
N ASN A 480 -8.36 3.42 -15.98
CA ASN A 480 -9.39 3.19 -14.97
C ASN A 480 -10.64 2.54 -15.58
N GLU A 481 -11.12 3.03 -16.75
CA GLU A 481 -12.24 2.42 -17.46
C GLU A 481 -11.94 0.97 -17.83
N LEU A 482 -10.73 0.67 -18.29
CA LEU A 482 -10.29 -0.69 -18.61
C LEU A 482 -10.32 -1.59 -17.36
N VAL A 483 -9.70 -1.16 -16.24
CA VAL A 483 -9.69 -1.91 -14.98
C VAL A 483 -11.11 -2.21 -14.50
N LEU A 484 -11.97 -1.20 -14.49
CA LEU A 484 -13.35 -1.33 -14.03
C LEU A 484 -14.21 -2.22 -14.95
N SER A 485 -13.92 -2.26 -16.26
CA SER A 485 -14.60 -3.16 -17.21
C SER A 485 -14.32 -4.64 -16.92
N TYR A 486 -13.19 -4.95 -16.28
CA TYR A 486 -12.84 -6.28 -15.80
C TYR A 486 -13.28 -6.55 -14.34
N GLY A 487 -14.05 -5.65 -13.72
CA GLY A 487 -14.48 -5.78 -12.32
C GLY A 487 -13.35 -5.61 -11.32
N GLY A 488 -12.31 -4.90 -11.71
CA GLY A 488 -11.11 -4.66 -10.91
C GLY A 488 -11.21 -3.53 -9.88
N SER A 489 -10.10 -3.25 -9.20
CA SER A 489 -9.92 -2.12 -8.28
C SER A 489 -8.81 -1.18 -8.76
N LEU A 490 -8.97 0.12 -8.49
CA LEU A 490 -8.01 1.16 -8.86
C LEU A 490 -6.77 1.17 -7.96
N SER A 491 -6.81 0.52 -6.79
CA SER A 491 -5.67 0.40 -5.87
C SER A 491 -5.71 -0.93 -5.12
N GLY A 492 -4.64 -1.70 -5.24
CA GLY A 492 -4.45 -2.93 -4.48
C GLY A 492 -3.89 -2.69 -3.08
N GLU A 493 -2.87 -1.83 -2.97
CA GLU A 493 -2.10 -1.67 -1.72
C GLU A 493 -1.58 -0.25 -1.45
N HIS A 494 -1.48 0.64 -2.49
CA HIS A 494 -0.95 2.00 -2.33
C HIS A 494 -1.99 3.03 -1.88
N ASN A 495 -3.27 2.66 -1.89
CA ASN A 495 -4.41 3.46 -1.50
C ASN A 495 -4.65 4.69 -2.40
N ASP A 496 -5.62 5.55 -2.06
CA ASP A 496 -6.15 6.57 -2.96
C ASP A 496 -5.28 7.83 -3.08
N GLY A 497 -4.99 8.49 -1.94
CA GLY A 497 -4.27 9.76 -1.89
C GLY A 497 -4.86 10.83 -2.80
N LEU A 498 -3.97 11.63 -3.40
CA LEU A 498 -4.31 12.67 -4.39
C LEU A 498 -4.51 12.08 -5.79
N ILE A 499 -3.83 10.97 -6.11
CA ILE A 499 -3.81 10.44 -7.48
C ILE A 499 -5.09 9.64 -7.80
N ARG A 500 -5.62 8.85 -6.86
CA ARG A 500 -6.77 7.97 -7.07
C ARG A 500 -8.05 8.47 -6.40
N GLY A 501 -7.95 9.27 -5.34
CA GLY A 501 -9.10 9.86 -4.66
C GLY A 501 -10.15 10.49 -5.59
N PRO A 502 -9.78 11.26 -6.64
CA PRO A 502 -10.72 11.83 -7.59
C PRO A 502 -11.57 10.80 -8.36
N TRP A 503 -11.13 9.54 -8.43
CA TRP A 503 -11.76 8.48 -9.23
C TRP A 503 -12.60 7.49 -8.41
N ILE A 504 -12.66 7.62 -7.07
CA ILE A 504 -13.45 6.76 -6.18
C ILE A 504 -14.93 6.72 -6.61
N LYS A 505 -15.49 7.89 -6.97
CA LYS A 505 -16.87 7.96 -7.48
C LYS A 505 -17.06 7.21 -8.80
N GLN A 506 -16.05 7.16 -9.66
CA GLN A 506 -16.11 6.37 -10.90
C GLN A 506 -16.17 4.87 -10.59
N MET A 507 -15.40 4.42 -9.61
CA MET A 507 -15.34 3.00 -9.22
C MET A 507 -16.62 2.52 -8.53
N TYR A 508 -17.13 3.28 -7.57
CA TYR A 508 -18.22 2.82 -6.70
C TYR A 508 -19.60 3.38 -7.05
N GLY A 509 -19.68 4.34 -7.98
CA GLY A 509 -20.93 5.04 -8.32
C GLY A 509 -21.29 6.14 -7.31
N ALA A 510 -22.34 6.88 -7.63
CA ALA A 510 -22.74 8.08 -6.87
C ALA A 510 -23.30 7.72 -5.47
N ASP A 511 -24.06 6.63 -5.37
CA ASP A 511 -24.75 6.24 -4.14
C ASP A 511 -23.73 5.78 -3.08
N MET A 512 -22.84 4.85 -3.43
CA MET A 512 -21.82 4.38 -2.51
C MET A 512 -20.82 5.49 -2.14
N PHE A 513 -20.46 6.35 -3.09
CA PHE A 513 -19.64 7.53 -2.81
C PHE A 513 -20.34 8.51 -1.86
N GLY A 514 -21.68 8.63 -1.94
CA GLY A 514 -22.49 9.34 -0.96
C GLY A 514 -22.34 8.76 0.45
N ILE A 515 -22.42 7.43 0.58
CA ILE A 515 -22.21 6.73 1.86
C ILE A 515 -20.79 6.99 2.42
N PHE A 516 -19.76 6.98 1.58
CA PHE A 516 -18.40 7.34 2.02
C PHE A 516 -18.31 8.78 2.56
N LYS A 517 -19.03 9.73 1.97
CA LYS A 517 -19.11 11.11 2.48
C LYS A 517 -19.79 11.19 3.83
N GLU A 518 -20.88 10.44 4.02
CA GLU A 518 -21.54 10.35 5.33
C GLU A 518 -20.62 9.76 6.39
N VAL A 519 -19.85 8.71 6.06
CA VAL A 519 -18.81 8.17 6.96
C VAL A 519 -17.81 9.26 7.35
N LYS A 520 -17.25 9.98 6.37
CA LYS A 520 -16.33 11.08 6.65
C LYS A 520 -16.97 12.12 7.57
N HIS A 521 -18.23 12.47 7.33
CA HIS A 521 -18.95 13.45 8.16
C HIS A 521 -19.19 12.97 9.60
N ILE A 522 -19.51 11.69 9.80
CA ILE A 522 -19.67 11.09 11.13
C ILE A 522 -18.38 11.20 11.95
N PHE A 523 -17.24 10.99 11.33
CA PHE A 523 -15.95 11.02 12.02
C PHE A 523 -15.33 12.42 12.12
N ASP A 524 -15.59 13.27 11.12
CA ASP A 524 -14.89 14.55 10.94
C ASP A 524 -15.75 15.54 10.16
N ALA A 525 -16.79 16.05 10.81
CA ALA A 525 -17.77 16.97 10.21
C ALA A 525 -17.11 18.28 9.71
N ASP A 526 -16.05 18.72 10.37
CA ASP A 526 -15.36 19.98 10.06
C ASP A 526 -14.19 19.80 9.09
N ASN A 527 -13.93 18.57 8.61
CA ASN A 527 -12.84 18.23 7.70
C ASN A 527 -11.47 18.72 8.20
N ILE A 528 -11.14 18.40 9.46
CA ILE A 528 -9.86 18.73 10.06
C ILE A 528 -8.77 17.70 9.75
N PHE A 529 -9.14 16.46 9.40
CA PHE A 529 -8.22 15.37 9.14
C PHE A 529 -7.97 15.17 7.65
N ASN A 530 -6.73 15.36 7.24
CA ASN A 530 -6.17 15.06 5.92
C ASN A 530 -7.10 15.42 4.74
N PRO A 531 -7.52 16.68 4.59
CA PRO A 531 -8.40 17.12 3.51
C PRO A 531 -7.79 16.84 2.13
N HIS A 532 -8.63 16.91 1.08
CA HIS A 532 -8.29 16.63 -0.31
C HIS A 532 -7.90 15.17 -0.59
N LYS A 533 -8.28 14.25 0.31
CA LYS A 533 -8.10 12.81 0.14
C LYS A 533 -9.48 12.13 0.19
N LYS A 534 -9.56 10.94 -0.41
CA LYS A 534 -10.77 10.12 -0.37
C LYS A 534 -12.02 10.88 -0.88
N THR A 535 -12.89 11.34 0.03
CA THR A 535 -14.23 11.84 -0.28
C THR A 535 -14.30 13.28 -0.77
N ASP A 536 -13.25 14.07 -0.55
CA ASP A 536 -13.14 15.46 -1.00
C ASP A 536 -11.99 15.69 -1.99
N ALA A 537 -11.39 14.60 -2.47
CA ALA A 537 -10.36 14.65 -3.49
C ALA A 537 -10.92 15.13 -4.83
N THR A 538 -10.20 16.05 -5.51
CA THR A 538 -10.51 16.51 -6.86
C THR A 538 -9.28 16.44 -7.76
N TRP A 539 -9.48 16.18 -9.05
CA TRP A 539 -8.37 16.15 -10.00
C TRP A 539 -7.76 17.54 -10.22
N GLU A 540 -8.57 18.59 -10.16
CA GLU A 540 -8.13 19.98 -10.28
C GLU A 540 -7.09 20.29 -9.20
N TYR A 541 -7.38 20.00 -7.92
CA TYR A 541 -6.45 20.18 -6.81
C TYR A 541 -5.19 19.31 -6.99
N ALA A 542 -5.34 18.05 -7.32
CA ALA A 542 -4.21 17.14 -7.55
C ALA A 542 -3.29 17.66 -8.67
N LYS A 543 -3.87 18.10 -9.79
CA LYS A 543 -3.14 18.61 -10.96
C LYS A 543 -2.30 19.86 -10.66
N GLU A 544 -2.82 20.77 -9.84
CA GLU A 544 -2.12 22.00 -9.42
C GLU A 544 -0.88 21.71 -8.58
N HIS A 545 -0.87 20.56 -7.89
CA HIS A 545 0.21 20.14 -6.99
C HIS A 545 1.16 19.09 -7.57
N ILE A 546 1.09 18.82 -8.88
CA ILE A 546 2.08 17.97 -9.53
C ILE A 546 3.45 18.68 -9.48
N ARG A 547 4.43 17.98 -8.93
CA ARG A 547 5.80 18.46 -8.78
C ARG A 547 6.40 18.85 -10.14
N GLN A 548 7.00 20.04 -10.24
CA GLN A 548 7.56 20.58 -11.48
C GLN A 548 9.09 20.59 -11.50
N GLU A 549 9.75 20.47 -10.33
CA GLU A 549 11.20 20.42 -10.16
C GLU A 549 11.58 19.20 -9.32
N PHE A 550 12.69 18.50 -9.63
CA PHE A 550 13.09 17.25 -8.98
C PHE A 550 14.56 17.25 -8.54
#